data_997872bafce543064a80fc39ad2c6ebd
#
_entry.id   997872bafce543064a80fc39ad2c6ebd
#
_cell.length_a   1.000
_cell.length_b   1.000
_cell.length_c   1.000
_cell.angle_alpha   90.00
_cell.angle_beta   90.00
_cell.angle_gamma   90.00
#
_symmetry.space_group_name_H-M   'P 1'
#
loop_
_entity.id
_entity.type
_entity.pdbx_description
1 polymer ?
#
loop_
_entity_poly.entity_id
_entity_poly.type
_entity_poly.pdbx_seq_one_letter_code
_entity_poly.pdbx_strand_id
1 'polypeptide(L)'
;IWDESGERVLLLTWHDYEDPCEPGGPVPSGGGEIWATSLGEMTAWYEEHHGGVTDWDLRFAQLLGVPGDGDYTRFTGFWVSPADVIRPAYGTDATAQMANGYGQLREGPYKDWFDRNILWSYFESDYPWTRLGYTYDWSGGESEYGLTEFLVPDSGGTEIAFTYPTDEFVLWLEDRQEEA
;
A
#
# COMPACT_ATOMS: atom_id res chain seq x y z
N ILE A 1 -7.83 10.59 -1.63
CA ILE A 1 -8.67 11.31 -0.65
C ILE A 1 -7.76 12.26 0.11
N TRP A 2 -8.19 13.51 0.28
CA TRP A 2 -7.50 14.56 1.04
C TRP A 2 -8.23 14.85 2.32
N ASP A 3 -7.51 15.28 3.35
CA ASP A 3 -8.13 15.80 4.58
C ASP A 3 -8.81 17.15 4.34
N GLU A 4 -9.54 17.66 5.33
CA GLU A 4 -10.27 18.94 5.23
C GLU A 4 -9.35 20.14 4.96
N SER A 5 -8.09 20.09 5.38
CA SER A 5 -7.11 21.14 5.12
C SER A 5 -6.52 21.09 3.71
N GLY A 6 -6.60 19.95 3.04
CA GLY A 6 -5.93 19.69 1.77
C GLY A 6 -4.41 19.51 1.89
N GLU A 7 -3.89 19.25 3.10
CA GLU A 7 -2.46 19.13 3.36
C GLU A 7 -2.00 17.67 3.50
N ARG A 8 -2.92 16.74 3.79
CA ARG A 8 -2.60 15.32 3.98
C ARG A 8 -3.44 14.43 3.06
N VAL A 9 -2.85 13.32 2.65
CA VAL A 9 -3.50 12.26 1.87
C VAL A 9 -3.81 11.07 2.77
N LEU A 10 -4.91 10.38 2.47
CA LEU A 10 -5.29 9.14 3.14
C LEU A 10 -4.72 7.96 2.39
N LEU A 11 -3.78 7.27 3.00
CA LEU A 11 -3.21 6.03 2.53
C LEU A 11 -3.74 4.85 3.33
N LEU A 12 -3.55 3.65 2.80
CA LEU A 12 -4.05 2.40 3.34
C LEU A 12 -2.90 1.38 3.39
N THR A 13 -2.69 0.74 4.53
CA THR A 13 -1.78 -0.40 4.67
C THR A 13 -2.54 -1.62 5.18
N TRP A 14 -2.19 -2.81 4.65
CA TRP A 14 -2.67 -4.09 5.14
C TRP A 14 -1.55 -4.77 5.91
N HIS A 15 -1.81 -5.26 7.11
CA HIS A 15 -0.75 -5.64 8.03
C HIS A 15 -1.19 -6.66 9.11
N ASP A 16 -0.21 -7.16 9.83
CA ASP A 16 -0.32 -8.05 10.99
C ASP A 16 0.27 -7.42 12.27
N TYR A 17 0.39 -6.10 12.36
CA TYR A 17 1.02 -5.43 13.50
C TYR A 17 0.44 -5.88 14.83
N GLU A 18 1.32 -6.29 15.76
CA GLU A 18 0.93 -6.69 17.12
C GLU A 18 0.48 -5.49 17.96
N ASP A 19 1.10 -4.33 17.74
CA ASP A 19 0.77 -3.11 18.47
C ASP A 19 -0.60 -2.55 18.07
N PRO A 20 -1.35 -1.98 19.04
CA PRO A 20 -2.64 -1.37 18.74
C PRO A 20 -2.53 -0.21 17.75
N CYS A 21 -3.37 -0.23 16.72
CA CYS A 21 -3.51 0.86 15.75
C CYS A 21 -4.68 1.76 16.18
N GLU A 22 -4.46 2.59 17.20
CA GLU A 22 -5.49 3.46 17.74
C GLU A 22 -5.63 4.75 16.91
N PRO A 23 -6.87 5.18 16.57
CA PRO A 23 -7.08 6.44 15.85
C PRO A 23 -6.42 7.64 16.54
N GLY A 24 -5.78 8.49 15.75
CA GLY A 24 -5.02 9.65 16.22
C GLY A 24 -3.56 9.34 16.61
N GLY A 25 -3.18 8.06 16.70
CA GLY A 25 -1.80 7.63 16.93
C GLY A 25 -1.02 7.46 15.62
N PRO A 26 0.32 7.30 15.69
CA PRO A 26 1.12 6.95 14.53
C PRO A 26 0.93 5.47 14.15
N VAL A 27 1.18 5.13 12.89
CA VAL A 27 1.19 3.73 12.44
C VAL A 27 2.37 2.99 13.10
N PRO A 28 2.16 1.85 13.79
CA PRO A 28 3.22 1.11 14.45
C PRO A 28 4.05 0.32 13.42
N SER A 29 5.05 0.96 12.82
CA SER A 29 5.90 0.33 11.80
C SER A 29 7.09 -0.48 12.37
N GLY A 30 7.23 -0.54 13.70
CA GLY A 30 8.39 -1.18 14.34
C GLY A 30 9.72 -0.49 14.02
N GLY A 31 9.69 0.74 13.50
CA GLY A 31 10.87 1.50 13.04
C GLY A 31 11.30 1.19 11.61
N GLY A 32 10.47 0.46 10.86
CA GLY A 32 10.63 0.22 9.42
C GLY A 32 9.76 1.15 8.57
N GLU A 33 9.85 0.97 7.27
CA GLU A 33 9.00 1.66 6.29
C GLU A 33 7.57 1.12 6.33
N ILE A 34 6.60 1.99 5.99
CA ILE A 34 5.21 1.58 5.76
C ILE A 34 4.98 1.49 4.26
N TRP A 35 4.64 0.29 3.80
CA TRP A 35 4.17 0.06 2.44
C TRP A 35 2.67 0.28 2.40
N ALA A 36 2.20 1.09 1.46
CA ALA A 36 0.83 1.54 1.43
C ALA A 36 0.30 1.72 0.01
N THR A 37 -1.01 1.81 -0.11
CA THR A 37 -1.72 2.18 -1.34
C THR A 37 -2.69 3.33 -1.07
N SER A 38 -3.32 3.88 -2.12
CA SER A 38 -4.36 4.89 -1.98
C SER A 38 -5.70 4.26 -1.63
N LEU A 39 -6.37 4.75 -0.60
CA LEU A 39 -7.73 4.31 -0.28
C LEU A 39 -8.70 4.56 -1.45
N GLY A 40 -8.53 5.66 -2.19
CA GLY A 40 -9.37 5.96 -3.36
C GLY A 40 -9.22 4.93 -4.48
N GLU A 41 -7.98 4.47 -4.76
CA GLU A 41 -7.76 3.38 -5.73
C GLU A 41 -8.31 2.05 -5.26
N MET A 42 -8.14 1.73 -3.96
CA MET A 42 -8.70 0.52 -3.38
C MET A 42 -10.23 0.48 -3.53
N THR A 43 -10.91 1.61 -3.23
CA THR A 43 -12.36 1.72 -3.39
C THR A 43 -12.78 1.54 -4.85
N ALA A 44 -12.14 2.24 -5.79
CA ALA A 44 -12.45 2.13 -7.22
C ALA A 44 -12.18 0.70 -7.74
N TRP A 45 -11.07 0.09 -7.33
CA TRP A 45 -10.77 -1.29 -7.69
C TRP A 45 -11.83 -2.27 -7.14
N TYR A 46 -12.26 -2.09 -5.90
CA TYR A 46 -13.30 -2.92 -5.29
C TYR A 46 -14.62 -2.84 -6.06
N GLU A 47 -15.06 -1.64 -6.46
CA GLU A 47 -16.27 -1.42 -7.25
C GLU A 47 -16.28 -2.26 -8.55
N GLU A 48 -15.14 -2.40 -9.19
CA GLU A 48 -15.00 -3.12 -10.46
C GLU A 48 -14.79 -4.62 -10.30
N HIS A 49 -14.24 -5.10 -9.17
CA HIS A 49 -13.68 -6.45 -9.05
C HIS A 49 -14.25 -7.29 -7.91
N HIS A 50 -15.18 -6.77 -7.09
CA HIS A 50 -15.74 -7.52 -5.94
C HIS A 50 -16.58 -8.73 -6.35
N GLY A 51 -17.14 -8.74 -7.56
CA GLY A 51 -18.06 -9.77 -8.02
C GLY A 51 -17.43 -11.17 -8.06
N GLY A 52 -17.97 -12.09 -7.26
CA GLY A 52 -17.56 -13.50 -7.24
C GLY A 52 -16.33 -13.80 -6.37
N VAL A 53 -15.79 -12.83 -5.67
CA VAL A 53 -14.74 -13.07 -4.68
C VAL A 53 -15.33 -13.79 -3.47
N THR A 54 -14.75 -14.93 -3.09
CA THR A 54 -15.19 -15.77 -1.97
C THR A 54 -14.18 -15.84 -0.83
N ASP A 55 -12.94 -15.38 -1.09
CA ASP A 55 -11.84 -15.35 -0.14
C ASP A 55 -11.13 -13.99 -0.28
N TRP A 56 -11.48 -13.07 0.61
CA TRP A 56 -10.97 -11.72 0.58
C TRP A 56 -9.53 -11.59 1.08
N ASP A 57 -9.11 -12.43 2.04
CA ASP A 57 -7.73 -12.42 2.50
C ASP A 57 -6.81 -12.85 1.36
N LEU A 58 -7.15 -13.92 0.65
CA LEU A 58 -6.40 -14.34 -0.54
C LEU A 58 -6.42 -13.28 -1.63
N ARG A 59 -7.59 -12.68 -1.90
CA ARG A 59 -7.71 -11.69 -2.99
C ARG A 59 -6.92 -10.40 -2.71
N PHE A 60 -6.90 -9.93 -1.46
CA PHE A 60 -6.07 -8.80 -1.08
C PHE A 60 -4.58 -9.17 -1.08
N ALA A 61 -4.20 -10.37 -0.65
CA ALA A 61 -2.84 -10.84 -0.79
C ALA A 61 -2.38 -10.80 -2.26
N GLN A 62 -3.21 -11.29 -3.17
CA GLN A 62 -2.94 -11.25 -4.60
C GLN A 62 -2.78 -9.83 -5.12
N LEU A 63 -3.74 -8.95 -4.83
CA LEU A 63 -3.76 -7.56 -5.30
C LEU A 63 -2.56 -6.74 -4.81
N LEU A 64 -2.20 -6.94 -3.54
CA LEU A 64 -1.18 -6.14 -2.86
C LEU A 64 0.22 -6.74 -2.95
N GLY A 65 0.39 -7.88 -3.62
CA GLY A 65 1.68 -8.54 -3.74
C GLY A 65 2.21 -9.09 -2.41
N VAL A 66 1.31 -9.56 -1.55
CA VAL A 66 1.66 -10.21 -0.28
C VAL A 66 1.65 -11.73 -0.49
N PRO A 67 2.58 -12.49 0.12
CA PRO A 67 2.52 -13.96 0.11
C PRO A 67 1.18 -14.49 0.65
N GLY A 68 0.62 -15.53 0.02
CA GLY A 68 -0.70 -16.04 0.37
C GLY A 68 -0.78 -16.82 1.70
N ASP A 69 0.36 -17.06 2.34
CA ASP A 69 0.49 -17.66 3.67
C ASP A 69 0.81 -16.62 4.77
N GLY A 70 0.74 -15.32 4.45
CA GLY A 70 0.91 -14.23 5.39
C GLY A 70 -0.26 -14.10 6.35
N ASP A 71 0.02 -13.76 7.61
CA ASP A 71 -0.97 -13.56 8.67
C ASP A 71 -1.58 -12.14 8.68
N TYR A 72 -1.67 -11.49 7.52
CA TYR A 72 -2.24 -10.16 7.37
C TYR A 72 -3.74 -10.20 7.62
N THR A 73 -4.21 -9.40 8.58
CA THR A 73 -5.60 -9.48 9.06
C THR A 73 -6.30 -8.14 9.22
N ARG A 74 -5.58 -7.02 9.02
CA ARG A 74 -6.13 -5.68 9.29
C ARG A 74 -5.72 -4.67 8.26
N PHE A 75 -6.67 -3.81 7.90
CA PHE A 75 -6.43 -2.59 7.15
C PHE A 75 -6.40 -1.39 8.08
N THR A 76 -5.35 -0.58 7.97
CA THR A 76 -5.25 0.71 8.65
C THR A 76 -5.20 1.83 7.62
N GLY A 77 -6.19 2.73 7.68
CA GLY A 77 -6.17 3.99 6.96
C GLY A 77 -5.48 5.06 7.80
N PHE A 78 -4.56 5.81 7.19
CA PHE A 78 -3.81 6.83 7.91
C PHE A 78 -3.54 8.07 7.05
N TRP A 79 -3.53 9.22 7.70
CA TRP A 79 -3.18 10.50 7.12
C TRP A 79 -1.67 10.69 7.13
N VAL A 80 -1.13 11.22 6.03
CA VAL A 80 0.29 11.54 5.90
C VAL A 80 0.48 12.73 4.96
N SER A 81 1.50 13.56 5.21
CA SER A 81 1.88 14.62 4.29
C SER A 81 2.43 14.03 2.99
N PRO A 82 2.02 14.49 1.80
CA PRO A 82 2.61 14.05 0.54
C PRO A 82 4.13 14.23 0.45
N ALA A 83 4.68 15.16 1.22
CA ALA A 83 6.14 15.40 1.29
C ALA A 83 6.90 14.23 1.94
N ASP A 84 6.21 13.44 2.76
CA ASP A 84 6.76 12.28 3.48
C ASP A 84 6.48 10.95 2.76
N VAL A 85 5.90 11.02 1.56
CA VAL A 85 5.55 9.87 0.73
C VAL A 85 6.48 9.80 -0.48
N ILE A 86 7.04 8.64 -0.73
CA ILE A 86 7.79 8.37 -1.96
C ILE A 86 7.14 7.22 -2.73
N ARG A 87 7.36 7.20 -4.04
CA ARG A 87 7.02 6.06 -4.88
C ARG A 87 8.20 5.09 -4.90
N PRO A 88 8.03 3.82 -4.52
CA PRO A 88 9.12 2.84 -4.54
C PRO A 88 9.39 2.35 -5.97
N ALA A 89 9.90 3.24 -6.80
CA ALA A 89 10.15 3.04 -8.22
C ALA A 89 11.49 3.66 -8.64
N TYR A 90 11.86 3.52 -9.93
CA TYR A 90 13.04 4.17 -10.49
C TYR A 90 13.03 5.70 -10.36
N GLY A 91 11.85 6.31 -10.27
CA GLY A 91 11.63 7.70 -9.88
C GLY A 91 10.77 7.77 -8.63
N THR A 92 11.13 8.62 -7.67
CA THR A 92 10.48 8.69 -6.34
C THR A 92 9.27 9.62 -6.28
N ASP A 93 8.97 10.35 -7.37
CA ASP A 93 7.85 11.29 -7.41
C ASP A 93 6.52 10.54 -7.27
N ALA A 94 5.84 10.73 -6.14
CA ALA A 94 4.58 10.08 -5.83
C ALA A 94 3.43 10.49 -6.78
N THR A 95 3.58 11.61 -7.49
CA THR A 95 2.58 12.12 -8.45
C THR A 95 2.84 11.66 -9.89
N ALA A 96 4.04 11.13 -10.17
CA ALA A 96 4.39 10.68 -11.51
C ALA A 96 3.66 9.39 -11.87
N GLN A 97 3.32 9.25 -13.15
CA GLN A 97 2.94 7.96 -13.70
C GLN A 97 4.11 6.99 -13.66
N MET A 98 3.89 5.72 -13.96
CA MET A 98 4.87 4.64 -13.94
C MET A 98 6.24 5.09 -14.46
N ALA A 99 7.25 5.05 -13.60
CA ALA A 99 8.61 5.44 -13.91
C ALA A 99 9.45 4.17 -14.11
N ASN A 100 9.65 3.76 -15.35
CA ASN A 100 10.27 2.49 -15.72
C ASN A 100 11.71 2.58 -16.21
N GLY A 101 12.36 3.72 -16.01
CA GLY A 101 13.71 3.97 -16.50
C GLY A 101 14.77 3.90 -15.41
N TYR A 102 15.65 2.88 -15.41
CA TYR A 102 16.77 2.78 -14.47
C TYR A 102 17.63 4.05 -14.41
N GLY A 103 17.77 4.77 -15.52
CA GLY A 103 18.49 6.04 -15.58
C GLY A 103 17.87 7.18 -14.77
N GLN A 104 16.69 7.01 -14.19
CA GLN A 104 16.06 7.98 -13.29
C GLN A 104 16.58 7.87 -11.86
N LEU A 105 17.14 6.72 -11.46
CA LEU A 105 17.79 6.57 -10.16
C LEU A 105 19.03 7.48 -10.09
N ARG A 106 19.08 8.29 -9.04
CA ARG A 106 20.21 9.15 -8.71
C ARG A 106 21.05 8.51 -7.63
N GLU A 107 22.38 8.68 -7.70
CA GLU A 107 23.26 8.27 -6.61
C GLU A 107 22.84 8.93 -5.29
N GLY A 108 22.81 8.13 -4.23
CA GLY A 108 22.41 8.59 -2.89
C GLY A 108 21.65 7.52 -2.09
N PRO A 109 21.21 7.86 -0.88
CA PRO A 109 20.59 6.90 0.06
C PRO A 109 19.42 6.12 -0.49
N TYR A 110 18.58 6.76 -1.33
CA TYR A 110 17.44 6.07 -1.95
C TYR A 110 17.89 4.99 -2.93
N LYS A 111 18.93 5.26 -3.76
CA LYS A 111 19.46 4.25 -4.66
C LYS A 111 20.06 3.08 -3.89
N ASP A 112 20.78 3.36 -2.80
CA ASP A 112 21.35 2.31 -1.95
C ASP A 112 20.25 1.44 -1.31
N TRP A 113 19.15 2.06 -0.90
CA TRP A 113 17.96 1.36 -0.42
C TRP A 113 17.32 0.53 -1.55
N PHE A 114 17.11 1.12 -2.71
CA PHE A 114 16.48 0.50 -3.89
C PHE A 114 17.25 -0.75 -4.34
N ASP A 115 18.58 -0.65 -4.45
CA ASP A 115 19.43 -1.76 -4.85
C ASP A 115 19.42 -2.90 -3.82
N ARG A 116 19.40 -2.57 -2.52
CA ARG A 116 19.23 -3.58 -1.46
C ARG A 116 17.85 -4.22 -1.51
N ASN A 117 16.79 -3.44 -1.73
CA ASN A 117 15.44 -3.96 -1.82
C ASN A 117 15.25 -4.89 -3.02
N ILE A 118 15.96 -4.66 -4.14
CA ILE A 118 16.01 -5.62 -5.25
C ILE A 118 16.55 -6.97 -4.77
N LEU A 119 17.68 -6.96 -4.08
CA LEU A 119 18.29 -8.20 -3.60
C LEU A 119 17.37 -8.93 -2.63
N TRP A 120 16.80 -8.20 -1.69
CA TRP A 120 15.88 -8.76 -0.71
C TRP A 120 14.63 -9.34 -1.37
N SER A 121 13.92 -8.57 -2.20
CA SER A 121 12.66 -8.99 -2.83
C SER A 121 12.80 -10.16 -3.80
N TYR A 122 13.92 -10.24 -4.54
CA TYR A 122 14.07 -11.26 -5.57
C TYR A 122 14.85 -12.50 -5.14
N PHE A 123 15.55 -12.46 -4.01
CA PHE A 123 16.44 -13.55 -3.61
C PHE A 123 16.28 -13.99 -2.16
N GLU A 124 15.74 -13.14 -1.27
CA GLU A 124 15.73 -13.39 0.17
C GLU A 124 14.32 -13.41 0.77
N SER A 125 13.31 -12.91 0.05
CA SER A 125 11.91 -12.87 0.50
C SER A 125 10.96 -13.41 -0.56
N ASP A 126 9.71 -13.66 -0.14
CA ASP A 126 8.61 -14.07 -1.02
C ASP A 126 7.70 -12.89 -1.41
N TYR A 127 8.10 -11.65 -1.08
CA TYR A 127 7.35 -10.43 -1.42
C TYR A 127 7.73 -9.95 -2.82
N PRO A 128 6.87 -10.12 -3.84
CA PRO A 128 7.15 -9.66 -5.18
C PRO A 128 7.14 -8.13 -5.23
N TRP A 129 8.08 -7.55 -5.95
CA TRP A 129 8.19 -6.11 -6.11
C TRP A 129 8.38 -5.72 -7.58
N THR A 130 7.52 -4.85 -8.09
CA THR A 130 7.56 -4.46 -9.52
C THR A 130 8.67 -3.47 -9.84
N ARG A 131 9.15 -2.68 -8.89
CA ARG A 131 10.06 -1.54 -9.06
C ARG A 131 9.45 -0.39 -9.88
N LEU A 132 8.16 -0.44 -10.15
CA LEU A 132 7.45 0.51 -11.00
C LEU A 132 6.48 1.39 -10.18
N GLY A 133 6.40 1.18 -8.85
CA GLY A 133 5.48 1.88 -7.97
C GLY A 133 4.04 1.41 -8.10
N TYR A 134 3.86 0.13 -8.42
CA TYR A 134 2.60 -0.61 -8.39
C TYR A 134 2.81 -1.92 -7.65
N THR A 135 1.81 -2.37 -6.92
CA THR A 135 1.79 -3.71 -6.34
C THR A 135 1.75 -4.76 -7.44
N TYR A 136 2.20 -5.97 -7.15
CA TYR A 136 2.15 -7.08 -8.10
C TYR A 136 0.90 -7.92 -7.85
N ASP A 137 -0.10 -7.83 -8.75
CA ASP A 137 -1.28 -8.69 -8.68
C ASP A 137 -1.00 -10.07 -9.30
N TRP A 138 -0.82 -11.07 -8.43
CA TRP A 138 -0.49 -12.44 -8.84
C TRP A 138 -1.72 -13.35 -8.97
N SER A 139 -2.93 -12.79 -9.06
CA SER A 139 -4.17 -13.57 -9.25
C SER A 139 -4.26 -14.33 -10.58
N GLY A 140 -3.40 -13.97 -11.55
CA GLY A 140 -3.45 -14.52 -12.90
C GLY A 140 -4.56 -13.91 -13.78
N GLY A 141 -5.05 -12.72 -13.43
CA GLY A 141 -6.00 -11.94 -14.20
C GLY A 141 -5.42 -11.33 -15.49
N GLU A 142 -6.12 -10.35 -16.08
CA GLU A 142 -5.71 -9.69 -17.33
C GLU A 142 -4.48 -8.78 -17.13
N SER A 143 -4.20 -8.35 -15.93
CA SER A 143 -3.08 -7.47 -15.57
C SER A 143 -2.34 -8.02 -14.36
N GLU A 144 -1.01 -7.92 -14.39
CA GLU A 144 -0.14 -8.17 -13.24
C GLU A 144 0.10 -6.90 -12.41
N TYR A 145 -0.43 -5.75 -12.84
CA TYR A 145 -0.37 -4.50 -12.10
C TYR A 145 -1.56 -4.38 -11.16
N GLY A 146 -1.28 -4.28 -9.86
CA GLY A 146 -2.27 -3.99 -8.84
C GLY A 146 -2.49 -2.49 -8.66
N LEU A 147 -2.46 -2.02 -7.43
CA LEU A 147 -2.68 -0.62 -7.07
C LEU A 147 -1.38 0.18 -7.06
N THR A 148 -1.48 1.51 -7.11
CA THR A 148 -0.32 2.38 -6.89
C THR A 148 0.27 2.11 -5.51
N GLU A 149 1.57 1.86 -5.49
CA GLU A 149 2.32 1.55 -4.30
C GLU A 149 3.09 2.77 -3.82
N PHE A 150 2.99 3.03 -2.54
CA PHE A 150 3.66 4.12 -1.84
C PHE A 150 4.52 3.58 -0.70
N LEU A 151 5.57 4.33 -0.38
CA LEU A 151 6.43 4.07 0.75
C LEU A 151 6.48 5.29 1.65
N VAL A 152 6.22 5.11 2.94
CA VAL A 152 6.41 6.12 3.97
C VAL A 152 7.60 5.68 4.82
N PRO A 153 8.76 6.36 4.67
CA PRO A 153 10.01 5.92 5.30
C PRO A 153 10.01 6.00 6.82
N ASP A 154 9.19 6.89 7.38
CA ASP A 154 9.09 7.12 8.82
C ASP A 154 7.63 7.30 9.24
N SER A 155 7.18 6.47 10.18
CA SER A 155 5.82 6.54 10.71
C SER A 155 5.52 7.76 11.58
N GLY A 156 6.53 8.51 12.01
CA GLY A 156 6.38 9.65 12.92
C GLY A 156 5.51 10.79 12.39
N GLY A 157 5.34 10.88 11.07
CA GLY A 157 4.46 11.86 10.41
C GLY A 157 3.07 11.33 10.06
N THR A 158 2.72 10.12 10.49
CA THR A 158 1.43 9.49 10.20
C THR A 158 0.43 9.71 11.35
N GLU A 159 -0.86 9.69 11.01
CA GLU A 159 -1.96 9.73 11.97
C GLU A 159 -3.04 8.74 11.55
N ILE A 160 -3.28 7.71 12.36
CA ILE A 160 -4.29 6.69 12.08
C ILE A 160 -5.69 7.31 12.06
N ALA A 161 -6.40 7.12 10.96
CA ALA A 161 -7.79 7.51 10.79
C ALA A 161 -8.75 6.40 11.26
N PHE A 162 -8.45 5.16 10.89
CA PHE A 162 -9.23 3.97 11.25
C PHE A 162 -8.38 2.71 11.13
N THR A 163 -8.83 1.66 11.81
CA THR A 163 -8.31 0.29 11.62
C THR A 163 -9.48 -0.68 11.66
N TYR A 164 -9.56 -1.56 10.66
CA TYR A 164 -10.58 -2.60 10.55
C TYR A 164 -9.93 -3.97 10.32
N PRO A 165 -10.46 -5.05 10.92
CA PRO A 165 -10.24 -6.40 10.42
C PRO A 165 -10.60 -6.51 8.94
N THR A 166 -9.99 -7.45 8.22
CA THR A 166 -10.21 -7.59 6.76
C THR A 166 -11.69 -7.72 6.40
N ASP A 167 -12.44 -8.53 7.14
CA ASP A 167 -13.88 -8.75 6.92
C ASP A 167 -14.72 -7.48 7.17
N GLU A 168 -14.40 -6.73 8.23
CA GLU A 168 -15.06 -5.45 8.51
C GLU A 168 -14.70 -4.38 7.47
N PHE A 169 -13.48 -4.41 6.95
CA PHE A 169 -13.07 -3.50 5.88
C PHE A 169 -13.83 -3.78 4.58
N VAL A 170 -14.08 -5.04 4.26
CA VAL A 170 -14.93 -5.42 3.11
C VAL A 170 -16.34 -4.87 3.26
N LEU A 171 -16.96 -5.06 4.43
CA LEU A 171 -18.29 -4.49 4.70
C LEU A 171 -18.30 -2.96 4.59
N TRP A 172 -17.24 -2.30 5.06
CA TRP A 172 -17.10 -0.86 4.93
C TRP A 172 -16.97 -0.42 3.45
N LEU A 173 -16.32 -1.21 2.60
CA LEU A 173 -16.26 -0.96 1.15
C LEU A 173 -17.64 -1.14 0.49
N GLU A 174 -18.40 -2.16 0.90
CA GLU A 174 -19.78 -2.41 0.41
C GLU A 174 -20.72 -1.25 0.74
N ASP A 175 -20.72 -0.78 1.99
CA ASP A 175 -21.58 0.33 2.43
C ASP A 175 -21.31 1.61 1.62
N ARG A 176 -20.08 1.87 1.23
CA ARG A 176 -19.71 3.04 0.42
C ARG A 176 -20.20 2.99 -1.01
N GLN A 177 -20.39 1.80 -1.57
CA GLN A 177 -20.98 1.67 -2.91
C GLN A 177 -22.47 2.01 -2.91
N GLU A 178 -23.19 1.76 -1.81
CA GLU A 178 -24.61 2.07 -1.71
C GLU A 178 -24.88 3.58 -1.55
N GLU A 179 -23.86 4.34 -1.10
CA GLU A 179 -23.95 5.80 -0.87
C GLU A 179 -23.53 6.64 -2.10
N ALA A 180 -22.91 6.06 -3.13
CA ALA A 180 -22.34 6.75 -4.29
C ALA A 180 -23.32 6.76 -5.49
#